data_62fc0a8719278e68a9dc44c05e286e75
#
_entry.id   62fc0a8719278e68a9dc44c05e286e75
#
_cell.length_a   1.000
_cell.length_b   1.000
_cell.length_c   1.000
_cell.angle_alpha   90.00
_cell.angle_beta   90.00
_cell.angle_gamma   90.00
#
_symmetry.space_group_name_H-M   'P 1'
#
loop_
_entity.id
_entity.type
_entity.pdbx_description
1 polymer ?
#
loop_
_entity_poly.entity_id
_entity_poly.type
_entity_poly.pdbx_seq_one_letter_code
_entity_poly.pdbx_strand_id
1 'polypeptide(L)'
;DVRLSRGLGDVYKRQVFLDGFPFYIKQNRVGLHGHIFSMYKFRTMRMNSHELRDSLDELNQSDGPLFKIENDPRIIDRLEFVRKYSLDELLQFFNVLRGDMSIVGPRPLFDDDTHLFNTKYMRRLNVLPGITGLLQINDRNTSEFETWYKYDIEYIENWSLYFDIKIILKTPVAIFSKKIRGL
;
A
#
# COMPACT_ATOMS: atom_id res chain seq x y z
N ASP A 1 -1.70 20.67 17.15
CA ASP A 1 -1.92 19.19 17.21
C ASP A 1 -3.38 18.79 17.39
N VAL A 2 -4.14 19.48 18.24
CA VAL A 2 -5.58 19.23 18.42
C VAL A 2 -6.40 19.55 17.16
N ARG A 3 -5.96 20.46 16.31
CA ARG A 3 -6.64 20.77 15.02
C ARG A 3 -6.47 19.67 13.99
N LEU A 4 -5.31 19.02 13.89
CA LEU A 4 -5.09 17.89 12.97
C LEU A 4 -5.89 16.66 13.39
N SER A 5 -5.94 16.35 14.70
CA SER A 5 -6.71 15.22 15.20
C SER A 5 -8.23 15.41 15.06
N ARG A 6 -8.73 16.65 15.23
CA ARG A 6 -10.13 17.00 14.95
C ARG A 6 -10.44 16.91 13.46
N GLY A 7 -9.55 17.38 12.57
CA GLY A 7 -9.73 17.31 11.13
C GLY A 7 -9.83 15.86 10.62
N LEU A 8 -8.95 14.96 11.07
CA LEU A 8 -9.04 13.54 10.75
C LEU A 8 -10.34 12.91 11.26
N GLY A 9 -10.70 13.14 12.53
CA GLY A 9 -11.94 12.62 13.10
C GLY A 9 -13.19 13.08 12.35
N ASP A 10 -13.22 14.32 11.88
CA ASP A 10 -14.36 14.88 11.13
C ASP A 10 -14.42 14.34 9.69
N VAL A 11 -13.29 14.08 9.05
CA VAL A 11 -13.24 13.41 7.74
C VAL A 11 -13.82 12.01 7.84
N TYR A 12 -13.45 11.23 8.87
CA TYR A 12 -13.98 9.87 9.06
C TYR A 12 -15.47 9.85 9.45
N LYS A 13 -15.92 10.76 10.31
CA LYS A 13 -17.34 10.92 10.63
C LYS A 13 -18.15 11.26 9.38
N ARG A 14 -17.62 12.15 8.54
CA ARG A 14 -18.27 12.56 7.28
C ARG A 14 -18.31 11.42 6.26
N GLN A 15 -17.25 10.58 6.18
CA GLN A 15 -17.24 9.38 5.33
C GLN A 15 -18.34 8.38 5.74
N VAL A 16 -18.48 8.11 7.04
CA VAL A 16 -19.52 7.24 7.56
C VAL A 16 -20.92 7.76 7.22
N PHE A 17 -21.12 9.07 7.28
CA PHE A 17 -22.41 9.70 6.97
C PHE A 17 -22.76 9.69 5.48
N LEU A 18 -21.78 9.79 4.58
CA LEU A 18 -22.00 9.99 3.16
C LEU A 18 -21.87 8.73 2.32
N ASP A 19 -20.97 7.80 2.72
CA ASP A 19 -20.63 6.60 1.94
C ASP A 19 -20.93 5.31 2.69
N GLY A 20 -21.48 5.40 3.92
CA GLY A 20 -21.88 4.24 4.76
C GLY A 20 -20.69 3.51 5.40
N PHE A 21 -21.04 2.54 6.26
CA PHE A 21 -20.09 1.60 6.88
C PHE A 21 -19.65 0.52 5.87
N PRO A 22 -18.48 -0.10 6.08
CA PRO A 22 -17.45 0.19 7.08
C PRO A 22 -16.49 1.30 6.65
N PHE A 23 -15.89 2.01 7.62
CA PHE A 23 -14.86 3.04 7.35
C PHE A 23 -13.46 2.45 7.13
N TYR A 24 -13.25 1.19 7.42
CA TYR A 24 -12.02 0.45 7.17
C TYR A 24 -12.31 -0.83 6.40
N ILE A 25 -11.29 -1.34 5.74
CA ILE A 25 -11.33 -2.60 5.01
C ILE A 25 -10.21 -3.50 5.48
N LYS A 26 -10.41 -4.80 5.27
CA LYS A 26 -9.41 -5.84 5.41
C LYS A 26 -9.12 -6.39 4.02
N GLN A 27 -7.85 -6.50 3.67
CA GLN A 27 -7.42 -7.08 2.41
C GLN A 27 -6.45 -8.21 2.70
N ASN A 28 -6.69 -9.38 2.17
CA ASN A 28 -5.75 -10.47 2.27
C ASN A 28 -4.49 -10.15 1.49
N ARG A 29 -3.36 -10.35 2.12
CA ARG A 29 -2.03 -10.06 1.57
C ARG A 29 -1.07 -11.19 1.90
N VAL A 30 -0.10 -11.36 1.02
CA VAL A 30 0.99 -12.31 1.22
C VAL A 30 2.10 -11.66 2.03
N GLY A 31 2.44 -12.26 3.15
CA GLY A 31 3.49 -11.86 4.05
C GLY A 31 4.69 -12.81 4.07
N LEU A 32 5.37 -12.83 5.20
CA LEU A 32 6.58 -13.64 5.42
C LEU A 32 6.31 -15.12 5.09
N HIS A 33 7.21 -15.71 4.30
CA HIS A 33 7.18 -17.13 3.88
C HIS A 33 5.86 -17.56 3.22
N GLY A 34 5.12 -16.60 2.61
CA GLY A 34 3.85 -16.88 1.96
C GLY A 34 2.65 -16.94 2.91
N HIS A 35 2.82 -16.61 4.19
CA HIS A 35 1.69 -16.54 5.13
C HIS A 35 0.71 -15.44 4.72
N ILE A 36 -0.57 -15.79 4.62
CA ILE A 36 -1.63 -14.84 4.29
C ILE A 36 -2.09 -14.15 5.56
N PHE A 37 -2.12 -12.81 5.54
CA PHE A 37 -2.61 -12.00 6.66
C PHE A 37 -3.62 -10.95 6.19
N SER A 38 -4.48 -10.50 7.10
CA SER A 38 -5.42 -9.42 6.83
C SER A 38 -4.78 -8.06 7.07
N MET A 39 -4.49 -7.34 5.99
CA MET A 39 -3.97 -5.98 6.05
C MET A 39 -5.11 -4.97 6.24
N TYR A 40 -4.96 -4.09 7.22
CA TYR A 40 -5.95 -3.06 7.53
C TYR A 40 -5.67 -1.76 6.78
N LYS A 41 -6.74 -1.17 6.22
CA LYS A 41 -6.70 0.16 5.58
C LYS A 41 -7.97 0.94 5.86
N PHE A 42 -7.89 2.26 5.86
CA PHE A 42 -9.11 3.06 5.73
C PHE A 42 -9.69 2.91 4.33
N ARG A 43 -11.01 2.81 4.26
CA ARG A 43 -11.70 2.68 2.99
C ARG A 43 -11.72 4.01 2.25
N THR A 44 -11.11 4.05 1.09
CA THR A 44 -11.05 5.20 0.18
C THR A 44 -11.68 4.90 -1.18
N MET A 45 -12.18 3.68 -1.35
CA MET A 45 -12.87 3.22 -2.56
C MET A 45 -14.32 2.88 -2.25
N ARG A 46 -15.16 2.89 -3.29
CA ARG A 46 -16.56 2.45 -3.23
C ARG A 46 -16.66 1.00 -2.82
N MET A 47 -17.84 0.59 -2.33
CA MET A 47 -18.11 -0.81 -2.02
C MET A 47 -17.93 -1.67 -3.27
N ASN A 48 -17.51 -2.94 -3.06
CA ASN A 48 -17.28 -3.92 -4.12
C ASN A 48 -16.20 -3.52 -5.16
N SER A 49 -15.33 -2.57 -4.80
CA SER A 49 -14.26 -2.09 -5.69
C SER A 49 -13.26 -3.19 -6.08
N HIS A 50 -13.12 -4.25 -5.27
CA HIS A 50 -12.28 -5.40 -5.60
C HIS A 50 -12.92 -6.26 -6.69
N GLU A 51 -14.22 -6.53 -6.58
CA GLU A 51 -14.99 -7.30 -7.58
C GLU A 51 -15.05 -6.59 -8.94
N LEU A 52 -14.99 -5.26 -8.92
CA LEU A 52 -14.95 -4.45 -10.15
C LEU A 52 -13.57 -4.44 -10.83
N ARG A 53 -12.53 -5.02 -10.20
CA ARG A 53 -11.17 -5.05 -10.75
C ARG A 53 -11.15 -5.69 -12.13
N ASP A 54 -11.73 -6.88 -12.26
CA ASP A 54 -11.71 -7.66 -13.51
C ASP A 54 -12.40 -6.92 -14.66
N SER A 55 -13.50 -6.18 -14.36
CA SER A 55 -14.20 -5.36 -15.36
C SER A 55 -13.42 -4.13 -15.83
N LEU A 56 -12.37 -3.76 -15.11
CA LEU A 56 -11.51 -2.61 -15.38
C LEU A 56 -10.11 -3.02 -15.86
N ASP A 57 -9.91 -4.29 -16.16
CA ASP A 57 -8.58 -4.83 -16.52
C ASP A 57 -8.03 -4.20 -17.81
N GLU A 58 -8.90 -3.87 -18.76
CA GLU A 58 -8.52 -3.16 -19.99
C GLU A 58 -7.96 -1.75 -19.75
N LEU A 59 -8.26 -1.15 -18.59
CA LEU A 59 -7.75 0.16 -18.18
C LEU A 59 -6.47 0.05 -17.34
N ASN A 60 -6.03 -1.16 -17.03
CA ASN A 60 -4.83 -1.38 -16.22
C ASN A 60 -3.59 -0.93 -16.98
N GLN A 61 -2.81 -0.05 -16.36
CA GLN A 61 -1.58 0.53 -16.91
C GLN A 61 -0.31 -0.15 -16.37
N SER A 62 -0.47 -1.22 -15.57
CA SER A 62 0.63 -1.93 -14.94
C SER A 62 0.73 -3.36 -15.44
N ASP A 63 1.89 -3.95 -15.27
CA ASP A 63 2.16 -5.34 -15.63
C ASP A 63 2.18 -6.28 -14.42
N GLY A 64 2.23 -7.59 -14.70
CA GLY A 64 2.32 -8.65 -13.70
C GLY A 64 1.18 -8.59 -12.67
N PRO A 65 1.48 -8.73 -11.36
CA PRO A 65 0.48 -8.69 -10.29
C PRO A 65 0.04 -7.27 -9.91
N LEU A 66 0.53 -6.25 -10.60
CA LEU A 66 0.18 -4.88 -10.31
C LEU A 66 -1.12 -4.49 -11.00
N PHE A 67 -1.91 -3.65 -10.32
CA PHE A 67 -3.11 -3.08 -10.88
C PHE A 67 -3.16 -1.58 -10.59
N LYS A 68 -3.15 -0.77 -11.65
CA LYS A 68 -3.12 0.68 -11.56
C LYS A 68 -3.88 1.31 -12.69
N ILE A 69 -4.75 2.24 -12.35
CA ILE A 69 -5.52 3.06 -13.28
C ILE A 69 -5.33 4.52 -12.89
N GLU A 70 -4.95 5.36 -13.84
CA GLU A 70 -4.97 6.81 -13.68
C GLU A 70 -6.43 7.29 -13.63
N ASN A 71 -6.79 8.08 -12.61
CA ASN A 71 -8.18 8.49 -12.34
C ASN A 71 -9.13 7.29 -12.14
N ASP A 72 -8.75 6.36 -11.27
CA ASP A 72 -9.51 5.15 -10.98
C ASP A 72 -10.96 5.47 -10.53
N PRO A 73 -11.99 5.05 -11.29
CA PRO A 73 -13.40 5.39 -11.01
C PRO A 73 -13.94 4.79 -9.71
N ARG A 74 -13.22 3.86 -9.11
CA ARG A 74 -13.55 3.25 -7.82
C ARG A 74 -13.21 4.15 -6.64
N ILE A 75 -12.35 5.14 -6.82
CA ILE A 75 -11.94 6.06 -5.77
C ILE A 75 -13.11 6.99 -5.42
N ILE A 76 -13.29 7.24 -4.13
CA ILE A 76 -14.22 8.25 -3.64
C ILE A 76 -13.52 9.61 -3.73
N ASP A 77 -13.98 10.49 -4.63
CA ASP A 77 -13.31 11.77 -4.98
C ASP A 77 -12.87 12.59 -3.76
N ARG A 78 -13.72 12.61 -2.72
CA ARG A 78 -13.45 13.35 -1.48
C ARG A 78 -12.33 12.75 -0.64
N LEU A 79 -11.94 11.51 -0.91
CA LEU A 79 -10.91 10.76 -0.19
C LEU A 79 -9.63 10.57 -1.01
N GLU A 80 -9.57 11.13 -2.21
CA GLU A 80 -8.37 11.10 -3.05
C GLU A 80 -7.14 11.61 -2.29
N PHE A 81 -7.28 12.71 -1.53
CA PHE A 81 -6.19 13.25 -0.73
C PHE A 81 -5.68 12.26 0.35
N VAL A 82 -6.57 11.43 0.91
CA VAL A 82 -6.20 10.40 1.91
C VAL A 82 -5.26 9.38 1.27
N ARG A 83 -5.54 8.93 0.04
CA ARG A 83 -4.68 8.04 -0.74
C ARG A 83 -3.38 8.72 -1.14
N LYS A 84 -3.47 9.94 -1.65
CA LYS A 84 -2.34 10.74 -2.13
C LYS A 84 -1.26 10.91 -1.07
N TYR A 85 -1.66 11.07 0.19
CA TYR A 85 -0.75 11.20 1.33
C TYR A 85 -0.62 9.92 2.16
N SER A 86 -1.09 8.76 1.65
CA SER A 86 -1.00 7.45 2.31
C SER A 86 -1.63 7.39 3.70
N LEU A 87 -2.55 8.29 4.01
CA LEU A 87 -3.25 8.29 5.30
C LEU A 87 -4.16 7.07 5.46
N ASP A 88 -4.59 6.46 4.35
CA ASP A 88 -5.35 5.21 4.35
C ASP A 88 -4.54 4.03 4.89
N GLU A 89 -3.22 4.12 4.89
CA GLU A 89 -2.31 3.06 5.32
C GLU A 89 -1.98 3.11 6.82
N LEU A 90 -2.44 4.14 7.56
CA LEU A 90 -2.16 4.27 9.00
C LEU A 90 -2.63 3.09 9.85
N LEU A 91 -3.70 2.40 9.45
CA LEU A 91 -4.17 1.21 10.17
C LEU A 91 -3.22 0.02 10.07
N GLN A 92 -2.26 0.04 9.14
CA GLN A 92 -1.24 -1.02 9.04
C GLN A 92 -0.29 -1.03 10.26
N PHE A 93 -0.22 0.04 11.05
CA PHE A 93 0.48 0.00 12.33
C PHE A 93 -0.07 -1.08 13.28
N PHE A 94 -1.35 -1.44 13.20
CA PHE A 94 -1.89 -2.58 13.93
C PHE A 94 -1.30 -3.91 13.42
N ASN A 95 -1.06 -4.04 12.12
CA ASN A 95 -0.37 -5.22 11.58
C ASN A 95 1.08 -5.30 12.04
N VAL A 96 1.77 -4.15 12.18
CA VAL A 96 3.13 -4.13 12.76
C VAL A 96 3.12 -4.58 14.21
N LEU A 97 2.20 -4.08 15.03
CA LEU A 97 2.07 -4.48 16.44
C LEU A 97 1.72 -5.96 16.60
N ARG A 98 1.02 -6.55 15.64
CA ARG A 98 0.69 -7.99 15.60
C ARG A 98 1.83 -8.86 15.10
N GLY A 99 2.86 -8.28 14.51
CA GLY A 99 3.97 -9.02 13.89
C GLY A 99 3.68 -9.51 12.46
N ASP A 100 2.56 -9.11 11.83
CA ASP A 100 2.24 -9.45 10.45
C ASP A 100 3.10 -8.64 9.46
N MET A 101 3.53 -7.44 9.87
CA MET A 101 4.30 -6.47 9.08
C MET A 101 5.45 -5.87 9.88
N SER A 102 6.39 -5.28 9.16
CA SER A 102 7.41 -4.35 9.67
C SER A 102 7.04 -2.90 9.30
N ILE A 103 7.72 -1.93 9.89
CA ILE A 103 7.65 -0.53 9.42
C ILE A 103 8.28 -0.44 8.03
N VAL A 104 9.46 -1.04 7.85
CA VAL A 104 10.21 -1.04 6.58
C VAL A 104 10.26 -2.44 5.98
N GLY A 105 10.00 -2.56 4.70
CA GLY A 105 10.05 -3.83 3.97
C GLY A 105 9.39 -3.76 2.59
N PRO A 106 9.40 -4.87 1.84
CA PRO A 106 8.67 -5.00 0.59
C PRO A 106 7.17 -4.74 0.76
N ARG A 107 6.54 -4.10 -0.22
CA ARG A 107 5.09 -3.88 -0.18
C ARG A 107 4.35 -5.21 -0.36
N PRO A 108 3.40 -5.60 0.52
CA PRO A 108 2.68 -6.86 0.39
C PRO A 108 1.75 -6.84 -0.83
N LEU A 109 1.78 -7.90 -1.62
CA LEU A 109 0.89 -8.11 -2.77
C LEU A 109 -0.38 -8.85 -2.35
N PHE A 110 -1.41 -8.83 -3.19
CA PHE A 110 -2.64 -9.58 -2.97
C PHE A 110 -2.38 -11.08 -3.01
N ASP A 111 -3.13 -11.85 -2.25
CA ASP A 111 -3.10 -13.32 -2.28
C ASP A 111 -3.59 -13.87 -3.62
N ASP A 112 -4.58 -13.23 -4.22
CA ASP A 112 -5.11 -13.57 -5.55
C ASP A 112 -4.05 -13.46 -6.66
N ASP A 113 -3.04 -12.60 -6.48
CA ASP A 113 -1.99 -12.39 -7.47
C ASP A 113 -0.81 -13.39 -7.35
N THR A 114 -0.85 -14.31 -6.37
CA THR A 114 0.28 -15.25 -6.13
C THR A 114 0.52 -16.21 -7.28
N HIS A 115 -0.51 -16.53 -8.07
CA HIS A 115 -0.37 -17.37 -9.26
C HIS A 115 0.51 -16.73 -10.36
N LEU A 116 0.70 -15.40 -10.31
CA LEU A 116 1.57 -14.65 -11.22
C LEU A 116 3.04 -14.66 -10.75
N PHE A 117 3.34 -15.22 -9.56
CA PHE A 117 4.69 -15.30 -9.04
C PHE A 117 5.42 -16.48 -9.67
N ASN A 118 6.57 -16.21 -10.27
CA ASN A 118 7.54 -17.26 -10.55
C ASN A 118 8.49 -17.43 -9.35
N THR A 119 9.31 -18.48 -9.39
CA THR A 119 10.26 -18.81 -8.33
C THR A 119 11.23 -17.65 -8.01
N LYS A 120 11.56 -16.83 -9.00
CA LYS A 120 12.41 -15.63 -8.84
C LYS A 120 11.79 -14.67 -7.82
N TYR A 121 10.48 -14.41 -7.93
CA TYR A 121 9.81 -13.40 -7.11
C TYR A 121 9.54 -13.87 -5.67
N MET A 122 9.66 -15.16 -5.37
CA MET A 122 9.46 -15.69 -4.02
C MET A 122 10.49 -15.18 -3.01
N ARG A 123 11.69 -14.75 -3.44
CA ARG A 123 12.72 -14.19 -2.54
C ARG A 123 12.24 -12.99 -1.72
N ARG A 124 11.32 -12.21 -2.26
CA ARG A 124 10.74 -11.05 -1.55
C ARG A 124 9.94 -11.44 -0.30
N LEU A 125 9.51 -12.70 -0.21
CA LEU A 125 8.77 -13.25 0.92
C LEU A 125 9.67 -13.75 2.06
N ASN A 126 10.99 -13.62 1.95
CA ASN A 126 11.93 -14.01 3.00
C ASN A 126 12.05 -12.98 4.14
N VAL A 127 11.37 -11.85 4.02
CA VAL A 127 11.31 -10.79 5.04
C VAL A 127 9.86 -10.37 5.28
N LEU A 128 9.61 -9.75 6.43
CA LEU A 128 8.30 -9.14 6.69
C LEU A 128 8.00 -8.04 5.68
N PRO A 129 6.77 -7.95 5.18
CA PRO A 129 6.34 -6.81 4.36
C PRO A 129 6.33 -5.53 5.19
N GLY A 130 6.54 -4.38 4.53
CA GLY A 130 6.63 -3.08 5.18
C GLY A 130 5.46 -2.15 4.86
N ILE A 131 5.22 -1.19 5.76
CA ILE A 131 4.36 -0.03 5.52
C ILE A 131 5.06 0.90 4.50
N THR A 132 6.35 1.12 4.68
CA THR A 132 7.23 1.83 3.74
C THR A 132 8.38 0.94 3.31
N GLY A 133 9.14 1.36 2.30
CA GLY A 133 10.27 0.60 1.78
C GLY A 133 11.01 1.36 0.69
N LEU A 134 12.00 0.70 0.11
CA LEU A 134 12.87 1.32 -0.88
C LEU A 134 12.10 1.76 -2.14
N LEU A 135 11.15 0.96 -2.60
CA LEU A 135 10.26 1.31 -3.70
C LEU A 135 9.45 2.57 -3.39
N GLN A 136 8.81 2.62 -2.20
CA GLN A 136 7.92 3.72 -1.83
C GLN A 136 8.61 5.08 -1.77
N ILE A 137 9.90 5.10 -1.42
CA ILE A 137 10.67 6.36 -1.35
C ILE A 137 11.34 6.77 -2.66
N ASN A 138 11.47 5.87 -3.65
CA ASN A 138 12.16 6.14 -4.92
C ASN A 138 11.21 6.20 -6.12
N ASP A 139 10.31 5.20 -6.27
CA ASP A 139 9.48 5.06 -7.46
C ASP A 139 8.14 4.37 -7.18
N ARG A 140 7.39 4.89 -6.22
CA ARG A 140 6.09 4.35 -5.79
C ARG A 140 5.09 4.18 -6.95
N ASN A 141 5.22 4.99 -7.98
CA ASN A 141 4.28 5.09 -9.09
C ASN A 141 4.67 4.25 -10.30
N THR A 142 5.77 3.51 -10.25
CA THR A 142 6.14 2.63 -11.36
C THR A 142 5.03 1.64 -11.67
N SER A 143 4.82 1.37 -12.95
CA SER A 143 3.89 0.36 -13.46
C SER A 143 4.58 -0.98 -13.77
N GLU A 144 5.92 -1.02 -13.68
CA GLU A 144 6.73 -2.18 -14.00
C GLU A 144 6.98 -3.05 -12.76
N PHE A 145 6.52 -4.29 -12.77
CA PHE A 145 6.72 -5.21 -11.65
C PHE A 145 8.20 -5.62 -11.48
N GLU A 146 8.96 -5.69 -12.55
CA GLU A 146 10.38 -5.99 -12.46
C GLU A 146 11.14 -4.89 -11.70
N THR A 147 10.75 -3.63 -11.87
CA THR A 147 11.28 -2.50 -11.11
C THR A 147 10.92 -2.61 -9.62
N TRP A 148 9.69 -3.03 -9.30
CA TRP A 148 9.30 -3.34 -7.91
C TRP A 148 10.20 -4.38 -7.29
N TYR A 149 10.33 -5.51 -7.98
CA TYR A 149 11.13 -6.64 -7.52
C TYR A 149 12.59 -6.25 -7.29
N LYS A 150 13.15 -5.44 -8.19
CA LYS A 150 14.53 -4.94 -8.07
C LYS A 150 14.73 -4.16 -6.76
N TYR A 151 13.83 -3.25 -6.41
CA TYR A 151 13.90 -2.51 -5.15
C TYR A 151 13.72 -3.42 -3.93
N ASP A 152 12.83 -4.40 -4.01
CA ASP A 152 12.61 -5.35 -2.92
C ASP A 152 13.87 -6.19 -2.66
N ILE A 153 14.53 -6.67 -3.71
CA ILE A 153 15.77 -7.46 -3.57
C ILE A 153 16.94 -6.58 -3.11
N GLU A 154 17.07 -5.37 -3.64
CA GLU A 154 18.08 -4.41 -3.17
C GLU A 154 17.94 -4.15 -1.67
N TYR A 155 16.71 -4.00 -1.17
CA TYR A 155 16.44 -3.85 0.25
C TYR A 155 16.87 -5.08 1.04
N ILE A 156 16.48 -6.28 0.60
CA ILE A 156 16.77 -7.55 1.29
C ILE A 156 18.28 -7.80 1.38
N GLU A 157 19.01 -7.56 0.29
CA GLU A 157 20.45 -7.81 0.21
C GLU A 157 21.30 -6.80 1.00
N ASN A 158 20.80 -5.59 1.16
CA ASN A 158 21.50 -4.51 1.88
C ASN A 158 20.87 -4.17 3.23
N TRP A 159 20.00 -5.04 3.74
CA TRP A 159 19.30 -4.76 4.98
C TRP A 159 20.26 -4.46 6.15
N SER A 160 19.95 -3.41 6.85
CA SER A 160 20.56 -3.04 8.12
C SER A 160 19.64 -2.09 8.88
N LEU A 161 19.75 -2.04 10.20
CA LEU A 161 18.99 -1.08 11.00
C LEU A 161 19.22 0.37 10.56
N TYR A 162 20.45 0.71 10.16
CA TYR A 162 20.78 2.03 9.62
C TYR A 162 20.03 2.29 8.30
N PHE A 163 19.91 1.27 7.44
CA PHE A 163 19.18 1.39 6.19
C PHE A 163 17.69 1.61 6.43
N ASP A 164 17.08 0.91 7.39
CA ASP A 164 15.70 1.13 7.82
C ASP A 164 15.47 2.55 8.31
N ILE A 165 16.33 3.05 9.21
CA ILE A 165 16.24 4.44 9.71
C ILE A 165 16.31 5.43 8.55
N LYS A 166 17.20 5.24 7.58
CA LYS A 166 17.32 6.08 6.39
C LYS A 166 16.04 6.08 5.56
N ILE A 167 15.40 4.93 5.36
CA ILE A 167 14.13 4.80 4.64
C ILE A 167 13.03 5.52 5.41
N ILE A 168 12.92 5.31 6.72
CA ILE A 168 11.92 5.96 7.57
C ILE A 168 12.03 7.49 7.48
N LEU A 169 13.24 8.03 7.59
CA LEU A 169 13.48 9.48 7.51
C LEU A 169 13.17 10.08 6.12
N LYS A 170 13.34 9.29 5.05
CA LYS A 170 13.00 9.71 3.68
C LYS A 170 11.51 9.60 3.35
N THR A 171 10.77 8.74 4.05
CA THR A 171 9.34 8.48 3.76
C THR A 171 8.48 9.74 3.80
N PRO A 172 8.54 10.63 4.81
CA PRO A 172 7.77 11.88 4.79
C PRO A 172 8.09 12.74 3.56
N VAL A 173 9.37 12.87 3.20
CA VAL A 173 9.78 13.65 2.03
C VAL A 173 9.19 13.05 0.74
N ALA A 174 9.20 11.73 0.60
CA ALA A 174 8.62 11.03 -0.54
C ALA A 174 7.11 11.24 -0.64
N ILE A 175 6.38 11.18 0.47
CA ILE A 175 4.91 11.39 0.51
C ILE A 175 4.54 12.80 0.02
N PHE A 176 5.34 13.81 0.33
CA PHE A 176 5.08 15.19 -0.10
C PHE A 176 5.69 15.53 -1.47
N SER A 177 6.53 14.68 -2.02
CA SER A 177 7.12 14.87 -3.35
C SER A 177 6.07 14.70 -4.45
N LYS A 178 5.98 15.67 -5.37
CA LYS A 178 5.06 15.59 -6.53
C LYS A 178 5.33 14.37 -7.42
N LYS A 179 6.56 13.88 -7.46
CA LYS A 179 6.98 12.75 -8.30
C LYS A 179 6.57 11.39 -7.72
N ILE A 180 6.52 11.27 -6.39
CA ILE A 180 6.45 9.98 -5.68
C ILE A 180 5.12 9.78 -4.97
N ARG A 181 4.41 10.87 -4.64
CA ARG A 181 3.12 10.78 -3.92
C ARG A 181 2.10 9.92 -4.67
N GLY A 182 1.24 9.22 -3.94
CA GLY A 182 0.21 8.35 -4.52
C GLY A 182 -0.68 9.06 -5.55
N LEU A 183 -1.10 8.32 -6.54
CA LEU A 183 -2.12 8.68 -7.52
C LEU A 183 -3.49 8.46 -6.93
#